data_b217731de53be401ae853428d80fd4b6
#
_entry.id   b217731de53be401ae853428d80fd4b6
#
_cell.length_a   1.000
_cell.length_b   1.000
_cell.length_c   1.000
_cell.angle_alpha   90.00
_cell.angle_beta   90.00
_cell.angle_gamma   90.00
#
_symmetry.space_group_name_H-M   'P 1'
#
loop_
_entity.id
_entity.type
_entity.pdbx_description
1 polymer ?
#
loop_
_entity_poly.entity_id
_entity_poly.type
_entity_poly.pdbx_seq_one_letter_code
_entity_poly.pdbx_strand_id
1 'polypeptide(L)'
;GWGLGYKVEKKGWSDEQLDILGIDKKYMPRILKPWDIVGGVSEEMAARTGLVAGTPVCAGAGDTMQSMLGSGVFEAGQGVDVAGTCAMFCVSTKGIVPELSKKGSGLIFNSGTLENTYFYWGFIRTGGLSLRWFKDNICQKADDSSYYRILSEKAEEVPAGSNGVVFLPYLTGGTGEFKGASGMFLNMTLDDDQFVQWRAVLEAIGYDYMEITDTYRAAGVDLNRITVTEGGSRDSLWNQIKADMLNATVVRYRNAGGAVVTNCVFAAKAAGHIDDVRP
;
A
#
# COMPACT_ATOMS: atom_id res chain seq x y z
N GLY A 1 -9.15 8.05 -9.35
CA GLY A 1 -10.28 7.47 -10.05
C GLY A 1 -10.10 6.02 -10.39
N TRP A 2 -11.00 5.20 -9.86
CA TRP A 2 -11.02 3.75 -10.12
C TRP A 2 -12.11 3.38 -11.14
N GLY A 3 -12.83 4.38 -11.67
CA GLY A 3 -13.97 4.15 -12.52
C GLY A 3 -13.57 3.79 -13.95
N LEU A 4 -14.29 2.86 -14.57
CA LEU A 4 -14.29 2.69 -16.02
C LEU A 4 -14.69 4.01 -16.68
N GLY A 5 -14.04 4.34 -17.79
CA GLY A 5 -14.26 5.62 -18.46
C GLY A 5 -13.45 6.81 -17.91
N TYR A 6 -12.71 6.63 -16.81
CA TYR A 6 -11.83 7.67 -16.27
C TYR A 6 -10.43 7.58 -16.89
N LYS A 7 -10.00 8.63 -17.56
CA LYS A 7 -8.65 8.72 -18.14
C LYS A 7 -7.69 9.37 -17.15
N VAL A 8 -6.81 8.55 -16.59
CA VAL A 8 -5.89 8.93 -15.50
C VAL A 8 -5.02 10.13 -15.87
N GLU A 9 -4.42 10.13 -17.05
CA GLU A 9 -3.53 11.21 -17.49
C GLU A 9 -4.25 12.56 -17.67
N LYS A 10 -5.51 12.52 -18.09
CA LYS A 10 -6.34 13.72 -18.27
C LYS A 10 -7.08 14.13 -17.00
N LYS A 11 -7.08 13.27 -15.98
CA LYS A 11 -7.88 13.42 -14.75
C LYS A 11 -9.35 13.76 -15.06
N GLY A 12 -9.90 13.09 -16.07
CA GLY A 12 -11.23 13.37 -16.61
C GLY A 12 -11.90 12.15 -17.22
N TRP A 13 -13.18 12.26 -17.52
CA TRP A 13 -13.92 11.24 -18.25
C TRP A 13 -13.49 11.19 -19.70
N SER A 14 -13.33 9.99 -20.25
CA SER A 14 -13.01 9.73 -21.65
C SER A 14 -14.29 9.47 -22.43
N ASP A 15 -14.62 10.34 -23.36
CA ASP A 15 -15.80 10.16 -24.23
C ASP A 15 -15.69 8.82 -24.99
N GLU A 16 -14.52 8.52 -25.56
CA GLU A 16 -14.25 7.27 -26.28
C GLU A 16 -14.53 6.01 -25.42
N GLN A 17 -14.04 5.99 -24.16
CA GLN A 17 -14.28 4.84 -23.27
C GLN A 17 -15.73 4.76 -22.84
N LEU A 18 -16.39 5.88 -22.59
CA LEU A 18 -17.79 5.90 -22.23
C LEU A 18 -18.68 5.43 -23.38
N ASP A 19 -18.37 5.83 -24.63
CA ASP A 19 -19.05 5.37 -25.84
C ASP A 19 -18.91 3.85 -26.01
N ILE A 20 -17.70 3.29 -25.84
CA ILE A 20 -17.47 1.83 -25.88
C ILE A 20 -18.29 1.10 -24.81
N LEU A 21 -18.44 1.70 -23.64
CA LEU A 21 -19.21 1.14 -22.52
C LEU A 21 -20.72 1.35 -22.64
N GLY A 22 -21.17 2.15 -23.63
CA GLY A 22 -22.58 2.51 -23.80
C GLY A 22 -23.11 3.41 -22.67
N ILE A 23 -22.24 4.19 -22.00
CA ILE A 23 -22.59 5.06 -20.89
C ILE A 23 -22.67 6.51 -21.37
N ASP A 24 -23.85 7.12 -21.27
CA ASP A 24 -24.02 8.54 -21.55
C ASP A 24 -23.28 9.38 -20.49
N LYS A 25 -22.40 10.28 -20.95
CA LYS A 25 -21.59 11.17 -20.11
C LYS A 25 -22.40 12.00 -19.11
N LYS A 26 -23.68 12.29 -19.39
CA LYS A 26 -24.55 13.02 -18.48
C LYS A 26 -24.76 12.33 -17.12
N TYR A 27 -24.56 10.99 -17.08
CA TYR A 27 -24.66 10.23 -15.83
C TYR A 27 -23.36 10.22 -15.01
N MET A 28 -22.27 10.74 -15.59
CA MET A 28 -20.99 10.77 -14.89
C MET A 28 -20.91 11.94 -13.92
N PRO A 29 -20.47 11.71 -12.67
CA PRO A 29 -20.34 12.78 -11.68
C PRO A 29 -19.26 13.79 -12.08
N ARG A 30 -19.41 15.03 -11.61
CA ARG A 30 -18.38 16.05 -11.73
C ARG A 30 -17.12 15.62 -10.97
N ILE A 31 -15.96 15.71 -11.59
CA ILE A 31 -14.68 15.45 -10.95
C ILE A 31 -14.24 16.75 -10.26
N LEU A 32 -13.85 16.61 -9.00
CA LEU A 32 -13.45 17.69 -8.12
C LEU A 32 -12.04 17.47 -7.57
N LYS A 33 -11.39 18.52 -7.13
CA LYS A 33 -10.19 18.42 -6.29
C LYS A 33 -10.59 17.94 -4.89
N PRO A 34 -9.74 17.21 -4.18
CA PRO A 34 -10.10 16.66 -2.86
C PRO A 34 -10.54 17.68 -1.83
N TRP A 35 -10.04 18.91 -1.89
CA TRP A 35 -10.38 20.02 -1.01
C TRP A 35 -11.50 20.94 -1.54
N ASP A 36 -12.07 20.65 -2.71
CA ASP A 36 -13.22 21.40 -3.18
C ASP A 36 -14.42 21.10 -2.27
N ILE A 37 -15.15 22.15 -1.91
CA ILE A 37 -16.34 22.03 -1.07
C ILE A 37 -17.50 21.56 -1.95
N VAL A 38 -18.13 20.46 -1.57
CA VAL A 38 -19.31 19.88 -2.27
C VAL A 38 -20.63 20.34 -1.67
N GLY A 39 -20.61 20.89 -0.46
CA GLY A 39 -21.78 21.36 0.26
C GLY A 39 -21.48 21.59 1.73
N GLY A 40 -22.53 21.69 2.54
CA GLY A 40 -22.44 21.77 4.00
C GLY A 40 -23.22 20.64 4.66
N VAL A 41 -22.93 20.37 5.92
CA VAL A 41 -23.70 19.43 6.75
C VAL A 41 -25.14 19.92 6.81
N SER A 42 -26.10 19.09 6.43
CA SER A 42 -27.53 19.42 6.51
C SER A 42 -28.01 19.49 7.97
N GLU A 43 -29.14 20.16 8.20
CA GLU A 43 -29.75 20.21 9.54
C GLU A 43 -30.12 18.81 10.06
N GLU A 44 -30.61 17.93 9.17
CA GLU A 44 -30.90 16.53 9.51
C GLU A 44 -29.64 15.81 10.00
N MET A 45 -28.53 15.93 9.28
CA MET A 45 -27.28 15.29 9.65
C MET A 45 -26.66 15.92 10.89
N ALA A 46 -26.79 17.24 11.05
CA ALA A 46 -26.36 17.93 12.27
C ALA A 46 -27.06 17.37 13.51
N ALA A 47 -28.37 17.19 13.44
CA ALA A 47 -29.15 16.60 14.53
C ALA A 47 -28.75 15.15 14.86
N ARG A 48 -28.34 14.36 13.86
CA ARG A 48 -27.95 12.96 14.03
C ARG A 48 -26.52 12.75 14.51
N THR A 49 -25.61 13.66 14.16
CA THR A 49 -24.15 13.50 14.39
C THR A 49 -23.60 14.43 15.45
N GLY A 50 -24.33 15.49 15.81
CA GLY A 50 -23.84 16.53 16.69
C GLY A 50 -22.90 17.57 16.01
N LEU A 51 -22.70 17.45 14.68
CA LEU A 51 -21.96 18.45 13.91
C LEU A 51 -22.80 19.72 13.74
N VAL A 52 -22.15 20.85 13.52
CA VAL A 52 -22.84 22.11 13.25
C VAL A 52 -23.39 22.10 11.82
N ALA A 53 -24.64 22.47 11.65
CA ALA A 53 -25.26 22.63 10.33
C ALA A 53 -24.47 23.67 9.50
N GLY A 54 -24.29 23.41 8.22
CA GLY A 54 -23.48 24.26 7.33
C GLY A 54 -21.97 24.02 7.39
N THR A 55 -21.46 23.16 8.30
CA THR A 55 -20.04 22.79 8.30
C THR A 55 -19.62 22.32 6.90
N PRO A 56 -18.55 22.91 6.28
CA PRO A 56 -18.13 22.56 4.93
C PRO A 56 -17.76 21.07 4.80
N VAL A 57 -18.20 20.45 3.72
CA VAL A 57 -17.88 19.06 3.37
C VAL A 57 -17.02 19.06 2.11
N CYS A 58 -15.82 18.46 2.19
CA CYS A 58 -14.90 18.35 1.06
C CYS A 58 -15.20 17.12 0.21
N ALA A 59 -14.79 17.17 -1.07
CA ALA A 59 -14.94 16.06 -2.01
C ALA A 59 -14.15 14.81 -1.57
N GLY A 60 -12.97 15.01 -0.95
CA GLY A 60 -12.08 13.92 -0.56
C GLY A 60 -11.39 13.22 -1.73
N ALA A 61 -10.66 12.17 -1.43
CA ALA A 61 -10.01 11.31 -2.42
C ALA A 61 -10.08 9.84 -1.96
N GLY A 62 -9.63 8.91 -2.82
CA GLY A 62 -9.52 7.50 -2.42
C GLY A 62 -8.46 7.32 -1.32
N ASP A 63 -8.70 6.38 -0.42
CA ASP A 63 -7.88 6.12 0.76
C ASP A 63 -6.39 5.86 0.45
N THR A 64 -6.11 5.07 -0.58
CA THR A 64 -4.73 4.79 -1.04
C THR A 64 -3.99 6.07 -1.44
N MET A 65 -4.61 6.93 -2.25
CA MET A 65 -4.01 8.19 -2.70
C MET A 65 -3.80 9.16 -1.53
N GLN A 66 -4.74 9.16 -0.59
CA GLN A 66 -4.63 9.94 0.65
C GLN A 66 -3.52 9.39 1.55
N SER A 67 -3.42 8.06 1.68
CA SER A 67 -2.36 7.42 2.46
C SER A 67 -0.98 7.72 1.89
N MET A 68 -0.82 7.72 0.56
CA MET A 68 0.43 8.12 -0.09
C MET A 68 0.83 9.55 0.29
N LEU A 69 -0.08 10.51 0.14
CA LEU A 69 0.19 11.92 0.48
C LEU A 69 0.50 12.08 1.97
N GLY A 70 -0.32 11.48 2.84
CA GLY A 70 -0.11 11.52 4.30
C GLY A 70 1.14 10.79 4.78
N SER A 71 1.73 9.97 3.93
CA SER A 71 3.01 9.30 4.13
C SER A 71 4.20 10.04 3.49
N GLY A 72 3.97 11.25 2.95
CA GLY A 72 4.99 12.05 2.30
C GLY A 72 5.48 11.47 0.95
N VAL A 73 4.64 10.66 0.27
CA VAL A 73 4.97 10.00 -1.00
C VAL A 73 4.24 10.72 -2.13
N PHE A 74 4.94 11.61 -2.80
CA PHE A 74 4.42 12.39 -3.93
C PHE A 74 5.48 12.70 -5.00
N GLU A 75 6.76 12.43 -4.71
CA GLU A 75 7.84 12.57 -5.69
C GLU A 75 8.11 11.22 -6.38
N ALA A 76 8.52 11.29 -7.65
CA ALA A 76 8.87 10.08 -8.40
C ALA A 76 10.04 9.33 -7.74
N GLY A 77 9.96 8.01 -7.68
CA GLY A 77 10.95 7.15 -7.03
C GLY A 77 10.71 6.97 -5.52
N GLN A 78 9.69 7.61 -4.95
CA GLN A 78 9.26 7.32 -3.58
C GLN A 78 8.18 6.24 -3.58
N GLY A 79 8.26 5.32 -2.63
CA GLY A 79 7.28 4.26 -2.41
C GLY A 79 6.57 4.35 -1.07
N VAL A 80 5.40 3.75 -1.00
CA VAL A 80 4.72 3.44 0.26
C VAL A 80 4.34 1.97 0.30
N ASP A 81 4.65 1.35 1.42
CA ASP A 81 4.23 0.00 1.76
C ASP A 81 3.14 0.08 2.83
N VAL A 82 1.93 -0.25 2.44
CA VAL A 82 0.79 -0.38 3.35
C VAL A 82 0.75 -1.83 3.83
N ALA A 83 1.57 -2.14 4.84
CA ALA A 83 1.81 -3.49 5.34
C ALA A 83 0.69 -3.96 6.29
N GLY A 84 -0.49 -4.18 5.72
CA GLY A 84 -1.67 -4.75 6.38
C GLY A 84 -1.77 -6.27 6.24
N THR A 85 -2.98 -6.82 6.33
CA THR A 85 -3.28 -8.25 6.09
C THR A 85 -2.80 -8.69 4.71
N CYS A 86 -3.17 -7.94 3.67
CA CYS A 86 -2.45 -7.89 2.39
C CYS A 86 -1.57 -6.66 2.41
N ALA A 87 -0.43 -6.68 1.75
CA ALA A 87 0.33 -5.47 1.58
C ALA A 87 0.06 -4.86 0.21
N MET A 88 -0.07 -3.54 0.18
CA MET A 88 -0.17 -2.78 -1.05
C MET A 88 1.10 -1.95 -1.20
N PHE A 89 1.83 -2.20 -2.27
CA PHE A 89 3.07 -1.51 -2.57
C PHE A 89 2.88 -0.53 -3.71
N CYS A 90 2.98 0.75 -3.42
CA CYS A 90 2.79 1.84 -4.37
C CYS A 90 4.11 2.56 -4.60
N VAL A 91 4.40 2.94 -5.85
CA VAL A 91 5.57 3.74 -6.22
C VAL A 91 5.14 4.91 -7.09
N SER A 92 5.52 6.12 -6.68
CA SER A 92 5.27 7.35 -7.42
C SER A 92 6.09 7.43 -8.70
N THR A 93 5.47 7.90 -9.79
CA THR A 93 6.09 8.12 -11.09
C THR A 93 5.75 9.50 -11.65
N LYS A 94 6.51 9.97 -12.64
CA LYS A 94 6.24 11.27 -13.32
C LYS A 94 5.06 11.19 -14.30
N GLY A 95 4.59 9.99 -14.62
CA GLY A 95 3.53 9.73 -15.58
C GLY A 95 3.42 8.26 -15.87
N ILE A 96 2.78 7.92 -16.99
CA ILE A 96 2.71 6.56 -17.47
C ILE A 96 4.11 6.04 -17.86
N VAL A 97 4.41 4.83 -17.45
CA VAL A 97 5.62 4.10 -17.83
C VAL A 97 5.17 2.90 -18.66
N PRO A 98 5.37 2.90 -20.00
CA PRO A 98 4.81 1.88 -20.87
C PRO A 98 5.18 0.46 -20.47
N GLU A 99 6.39 0.24 -19.98
CA GLU A 99 6.92 -1.05 -19.54
C GLU A 99 6.11 -1.60 -18.37
N LEU A 100 5.72 -0.75 -17.40
CA LEU A 100 4.93 -1.10 -16.22
C LEU A 100 3.45 -1.32 -16.54
N SER A 101 2.98 -0.77 -17.68
CA SER A 101 1.58 -0.87 -18.13
C SER A 101 1.32 -2.07 -19.04
N LYS A 102 2.34 -2.90 -19.31
CA LYS A 102 2.20 -4.10 -20.13
C LYS A 102 1.29 -5.12 -19.46
N LYS A 103 0.54 -5.86 -20.27
CA LYS A 103 -0.26 -7.00 -19.78
C LYS A 103 0.67 -8.01 -19.09
N GLY A 104 0.32 -8.39 -17.88
CA GLY A 104 1.10 -9.34 -17.09
C GLY A 104 2.07 -8.70 -16.09
N SER A 105 2.26 -7.38 -16.09
CA SER A 105 3.10 -6.70 -15.09
C SER A 105 2.57 -6.83 -13.65
N GLY A 106 1.28 -7.14 -13.49
CA GLY A 106 0.63 -7.16 -12.17
C GLY A 106 0.45 -5.77 -11.54
N LEU A 107 0.85 -4.71 -12.23
CA LEU A 107 0.83 -3.34 -11.71
C LEU A 107 -0.33 -2.55 -12.30
N ILE A 108 -0.91 -1.69 -11.47
CA ILE A 108 -2.04 -0.83 -11.83
C ILE A 108 -1.61 0.64 -11.76
N PHE A 109 -1.82 1.38 -12.86
CA PHE A 109 -1.52 2.80 -12.95
C PHE A 109 -2.66 3.66 -12.41
N ASN A 110 -2.31 4.67 -11.61
CA ASN A 110 -3.27 5.62 -11.07
C ASN A 110 -2.71 7.05 -10.99
N SER A 111 -3.62 8.03 -10.86
CA SER A 111 -3.25 9.40 -10.52
C SER A 111 -3.13 9.56 -9.01
N GLY A 112 -2.13 10.30 -8.57
CA GLY A 112 -2.03 10.76 -7.19
C GLY A 112 -3.03 11.88 -6.88
N THR A 113 -3.04 12.31 -5.63
CA THR A 113 -3.92 13.36 -5.11
C THR A 113 -3.56 14.75 -5.64
N LEU A 114 -2.26 15.02 -5.76
CA LEU A 114 -1.75 16.30 -6.28
C LEU A 114 -1.74 16.33 -7.80
N GLU A 115 -1.74 17.54 -8.37
CA GLU A 115 -1.58 17.71 -9.81
C GLU A 115 -0.23 17.16 -10.28
N ASN A 116 -0.23 16.50 -11.43
CA ASN A 116 0.96 15.90 -12.06
C ASN A 116 1.66 14.83 -11.20
N THR A 117 0.96 14.23 -10.23
CA THR A 117 1.44 13.08 -9.50
C THR A 117 0.72 11.81 -9.96
N TYR A 118 1.50 10.75 -10.13
CA TYR A 118 1.03 9.46 -10.60
C TYR A 118 1.74 8.37 -9.83
N PHE A 119 1.17 7.17 -9.82
CA PHE A 119 1.78 6.02 -9.19
C PHE A 119 1.33 4.71 -9.83
N TYR A 120 2.15 3.71 -9.68
CA TYR A 120 1.76 2.32 -9.88
C TYR A 120 1.66 1.64 -8.53
N TRP A 121 0.82 0.61 -8.47
CA TRP A 121 0.71 -0.21 -7.28
C TRP A 121 0.50 -1.67 -7.66
N GLY A 122 1.01 -2.55 -6.78
CA GLY A 122 0.83 -3.99 -6.85
C GLY A 122 0.49 -4.56 -5.48
N PHE A 123 -0.10 -5.74 -5.48
CA PHE A 123 -0.44 -6.46 -4.25
C PHE A 123 0.63 -7.48 -3.89
N ILE A 124 0.93 -7.53 -2.59
CA ILE A 124 1.57 -8.65 -1.92
C ILE A 124 0.49 -9.38 -1.14
N ARG A 125 0.08 -10.54 -1.63
CA ARG A 125 -1.17 -11.19 -1.25
C ARG A 125 -1.24 -11.65 0.19
N THR A 126 -0.13 -12.15 0.72
CA THR A 126 -0.09 -12.82 2.02
C THR A 126 0.86 -12.12 3.00
N GLY A 127 1.11 -10.81 2.87
CA GLY A 127 2.00 -10.05 3.74
C GLY A 127 1.74 -10.30 5.23
N GLY A 128 1.00 -9.42 5.89
CA GLY A 128 0.66 -9.60 7.30
C GLY A 128 -0.18 -10.84 7.61
N LEU A 129 -0.88 -11.41 6.62
CA LEU A 129 -1.62 -12.66 6.78
C LEU A 129 -0.70 -13.84 7.07
N SER A 130 0.45 -13.95 6.38
CA SER A 130 1.45 -15.00 6.64
C SER A 130 2.02 -14.89 8.06
N LEU A 131 2.30 -13.67 8.49
CA LEU A 131 2.81 -13.41 9.86
C LEU A 131 1.79 -13.83 10.90
N ARG A 132 0.53 -13.44 10.72
CA ARG A 132 -0.56 -13.81 11.63
C ARG A 132 -0.78 -15.31 11.64
N TRP A 133 -0.86 -15.95 10.47
CA TRP A 133 -1.01 -17.39 10.36
C TRP A 133 0.10 -18.15 11.10
N PHE A 134 1.35 -17.73 10.92
CA PHE A 134 2.48 -18.37 11.60
C PHE A 134 2.36 -18.26 13.12
N LYS A 135 2.14 -17.06 13.65
CA LYS A 135 1.97 -16.82 15.08
C LYS A 135 0.77 -17.61 15.64
N ASP A 136 -0.37 -17.55 14.97
CA ASP A 136 -1.62 -18.11 15.49
C ASP A 136 -1.66 -19.62 15.38
N ASN A 137 -1.23 -20.20 14.24
CA ASN A 137 -1.42 -21.62 13.96
C ASN A 137 -0.15 -22.46 14.18
N ILE A 138 1.03 -21.95 13.84
CA ILE A 138 2.28 -22.69 14.04
C ILE A 138 2.76 -22.53 15.49
N CYS A 139 2.84 -21.29 15.98
CA CYS A 139 3.25 -21.04 17.36
C CYS A 139 2.12 -21.21 18.39
N GLN A 140 0.87 -21.33 17.96
CA GLN A 140 -0.32 -21.44 18.82
C GLN A 140 -0.44 -20.29 19.84
N LYS A 141 -0.20 -19.05 19.35
CA LYS A 141 -0.21 -17.81 20.15
C LYS A 141 -1.24 -16.80 19.61
N ALA A 142 -2.44 -17.28 19.24
CA ALA A 142 -3.49 -16.45 18.66
C ALA A 142 -3.87 -15.26 19.56
N ASP A 143 -4.02 -15.51 20.85
CA ASP A 143 -4.47 -14.50 21.83
C ASP A 143 -3.34 -13.61 22.36
N ASP A 144 -2.08 -13.85 21.97
CA ASP A 144 -0.92 -13.09 22.41
C ASP A 144 -0.36 -12.19 21.29
N SER A 145 -0.82 -10.95 21.27
CA SER A 145 -0.32 -9.96 20.30
C SER A 145 1.14 -9.55 20.57
N SER A 146 1.65 -9.75 21.77
CA SER A 146 3.05 -9.43 22.13
C SER A 146 4.04 -10.44 21.56
N TYR A 147 3.57 -11.63 21.16
CA TYR A 147 4.42 -12.71 20.66
C TYR A 147 5.12 -12.38 19.34
N TYR A 148 4.57 -11.47 18.51
CA TYR A 148 5.27 -10.95 17.35
C TYR A 148 6.64 -10.37 17.70
N ARG A 149 6.70 -9.60 18.79
CA ARG A 149 7.94 -9.00 19.27
C ARG A 149 8.96 -10.07 19.68
N ILE A 150 8.52 -11.11 20.40
CA ILE A 150 9.39 -12.22 20.80
C ILE A 150 9.95 -12.96 19.58
N LEU A 151 9.09 -13.24 18.58
CA LEU A 151 9.51 -13.89 17.35
C LEU A 151 10.57 -13.07 16.62
N SER A 152 10.36 -11.76 16.47
CA SER A 152 11.29 -10.91 15.74
C SER A 152 12.61 -10.66 16.50
N GLU A 153 12.56 -10.41 17.83
CA GLU A 153 13.76 -10.27 18.66
C GLU A 153 14.66 -11.52 18.60
N LYS A 154 14.06 -12.71 18.60
CA LYS A 154 14.82 -13.96 18.48
C LYS A 154 15.29 -14.24 17.05
N ALA A 155 14.49 -13.90 16.05
CA ALA A 155 14.87 -14.05 14.65
C ALA A 155 15.98 -13.08 14.22
N GLU A 156 16.25 -11.99 14.97
CA GLU A 156 17.43 -11.14 14.75
C GLU A 156 18.76 -11.91 14.92
N GLU A 157 18.76 -12.93 15.78
CA GLU A 157 19.93 -13.80 16.01
C GLU A 157 20.17 -14.80 14.85
N VAL A 158 19.15 -15.05 14.02
CA VAL A 158 19.23 -15.96 12.87
C VAL A 158 19.90 -15.21 11.70
N PRO A 159 20.90 -15.80 11.04
CA PRO A 159 21.54 -15.15 9.90
C PRO A 159 20.59 -14.93 8.71
N ALA A 160 20.90 -13.93 7.88
CA ALA A 160 20.20 -13.71 6.62
C ALA A 160 20.22 -14.97 5.75
N GLY A 161 19.11 -15.27 5.10
CA GLY A 161 18.90 -16.52 4.38
C GLY A 161 18.37 -17.67 5.26
N SER A 162 18.02 -17.38 6.52
CA SER A 162 17.28 -18.29 7.42
C SER A 162 17.90 -19.71 7.48
N ASN A 163 19.23 -19.81 7.56
CA ASN A 163 20.00 -21.07 7.50
C ASN A 163 19.72 -21.91 6.24
N GLY A 164 19.19 -21.31 5.19
CA GLY A 164 18.78 -22.01 3.96
C GLY A 164 17.33 -22.48 3.97
N VAL A 165 16.57 -22.25 5.03
CA VAL A 165 15.13 -22.51 5.06
C VAL A 165 14.41 -21.49 4.21
N VAL A 166 13.57 -21.97 3.30
CA VAL A 166 12.75 -21.14 2.40
C VAL A 166 11.28 -21.37 2.68
N PHE A 167 10.53 -20.31 2.85
CA PHE A 167 9.07 -20.35 2.91
C PHE A 167 8.45 -19.91 1.58
N LEU A 168 7.48 -20.65 1.07
CA LEU A 168 6.66 -20.25 -0.07
C LEU A 168 5.33 -19.71 0.46
N PRO A 169 5.02 -18.40 0.26
CA PRO A 169 3.91 -17.75 0.96
C PRO A 169 2.53 -17.95 0.28
N TYR A 170 2.31 -19.06 -0.43
CA TYR A 170 1.07 -19.32 -1.17
C TYR A 170 -0.08 -19.84 -0.28
N LEU A 171 -0.24 -19.30 0.93
CA LEU A 171 -1.27 -19.73 1.89
C LEU A 171 -2.71 -19.51 1.38
N THR A 172 -2.91 -18.60 0.45
CA THR A 172 -4.21 -18.34 -0.19
C THR A 172 -4.27 -18.85 -1.63
N GLY A 173 -3.32 -19.70 -2.00
CA GLY A 173 -3.12 -20.16 -3.38
C GLY A 173 -2.25 -19.21 -4.20
N GLY A 174 -1.65 -19.72 -5.26
CA GLY A 174 -0.89 -18.94 -6.22
C GLY A 174 -1.76 -18.31 -7.30
N THR A 175 -1.14 -17.57 -8.21
CA THR A 175 -1.79 -16.94 -9.38
C THR A 175 -1.02 -17.24 -10.65
N GLY A 176 -1.63 -16.95 -11.79
CA GLY A 176 -0.98 -17.18 -13.08
C GLY A 176 -0.55 -18.64 -13.24
N GLU A 177 0.73 -18.84 -13.49
CA GLU A 177 1.34 -20.16 -13.66
C GLU A 177 1.39 -20.98 -12.38
N PHE A 178 1.35 -20.32 -11.22
CA PHE A 178 1.37 -20.93 -9.88
C PHE A 178 -0.02 -21.16 -9.28
N LYS A 179 -1.07 -21.19 -10.09
CA LYS A 179 -2.48 -21.26 -9.64
C LYS A 179 -2.81 -22.42 -8.69
N GLY A 180 -2.03 -23.51 -8.72
CA GLY A 180 -2.18 -24.65 -7.82
C GLY A 180 -1.22 -24.66 -6.63
N ALA A 181 -0.39 -23.61 -6.45
CA ALA A 181 0.60 -23.59 -5.39
C ALA A 181 -0.03 -23.43 -4.00
N SER A 182 0.62 -24.02 -3.01
CA SER A 182 0.27 -23.91 -1.59
C SER A 182 1.47 -23.46 -0.78
N GLY A 183 1.23 -22.94 0.43
CA GLY A 183 2.30 -22.55 1.35
C GLY A 183 3.16 -23.77 1.74
N MET A 184 4.48 -23.57 1.82
CA MET A 184 5.43 -24.66 2.09
C MET A 184 6.71 -24.10 2.74
N PHE A 185 7.27 -24.86 3.68
CA PHE A 185 8.67 -24.71 4.12
C PHE A 185 9.54 -25.75 3.41
N LEU A 186 10.68 -25.31 2.89
CA LEU A 186 11.66 -26.15 2.21
C LEU A 186 12.98 -26.15 2.97
N ASN A 187 13.75 -27.23 2.80
CA ASN A 187 15.11 -27.37 3.30
C ASN A 187 15.25 -27.27 4.84
N MET A 188 14.23 -27.68 5.58
CA MET A 188 14.27 -27.74 7.03
C MET A 188 15.10 -28.91 7.54
N THR A 189 15.83 -28.68 8.63
CA THR A 189 16.59 -29.68 9.39
C THR A 189 16.07 -29.77 10.84
N LEU A 190 16.64 -30.66 11.64
CA LEU A 190 16.30 -30.79 13.06
C LEU A 190 16.75 -29.61 13.91
N ASP A 191 17.68 -28.79 13.41
CA ASP A 191 18.24 -27.64 14.10
C ASP A 191 17.44 -26.34 13.86
N ASP A 192 16.44 -26.37 12.96
CA ASP A 192 15.65 -25.21 12.58
C ASP A 192 14.40 -25.06 13.44
N ASP A 193 14.47 -24.15 14.39
CA ASP A 193 13.37 -23.86 15.31
C ASP A 193 12.35 -22.87 14.70
N GLN A 194 11.36 -22.47 15.51
CA GLN A 194 10.33 -21.50 15.10
C GLN A 194 10.88 -20.11 14.75
N PHE A 195 12.06 -19.74 15.23
CA PHE A 195 12.65 -18.41 14.98
C PHE A 195 13.34 -18.38 13.61
N VAL A 196 13.98 -19.49 13.22
CA VAL A 196 14.47 -19.69 11.84
C VAL A 196 13.31 -19.67 10.85
N GLN A 197 12.22 -20.37 11.16
CA GLN A 197 11.02 -20.38 10.32
C GLN A 197 10.37 -18.98 10.24
N TRP A 198 10.30 -18.24 11.36
CA TRP A 198 9.80 -16.88 11.38
C TRP A 198 10.59 -15.97 10.46
N ARG A 199 11.93 -16.02 10.54
CA ARG A 199 12.79 -15.27 9.64
C ARG A 199 12.54 -15.64 8.18
N ALA A 200 12.42 -16.93 7.88
CA ALA A 200 12.10 -17.40 6.53
C ALA A 200 10.74 -16.84 6.02
N VAL A 201 9.74 -16.70 6.88
CA VAL A 201 8.46 -16.06 6.53
C VAL A 201 8.65 -14.58 6.21
N LEU A 202 9.43 -13.83 7.02
CA LEU A 202 9.71 -12.41 6.77
C LEU A 202 10.46 -12.21 5.45
N GLU A 203 11.48 -13.04 5.19
CA GLU A 203 12.30 -13.00 3.96
C GLU A 203 11.48 -13.41 2.73
N ALA A 204 10.60 -14.41 2.84
CA ALA A 204 9.73 -14.83 1.74
C ALA A 204 8.85 -13.69 1.22
N ILE A 205 8.27 -12.91 2.13
CA ILE A 205 7.50 -11.72 1.75
C ILE A 205 8.43 -10.65 1.14
N GLY A 206 9.67 -10.57 1.63
CA GLY A 206 10.70 -9.71 1.04
C GLY A 206 11.00 -10.04 -0.42
N TYR A 207 11.00 -11.30 -0.81
CA TYR A 207 11.17 -11.70 -2.22
C TYR A 207 10.03 -11.24 -3.11
N ASP A 208 8.77 -11.26 -2.62
CA ASP A 208 7.62 -10.72 -3.38
C ASP A 208 7.81 -9.19 -3.61
N TYR A 209 8.31 -8.45 -2.63
CA TYR A 209 8.66 -7.03 -2.81
C TYR A 209 9.80 -6.84 -3.79
N MET A 210 10.82 -7.71 -3.80
CA MET A 210 11.92 -7.63 -4.75
C MET A 210 11.44 -7.80 -6.18
N GLU A 211 10.59 -8.79 -6.48
CA GLU A 211 10.04 -9.01 -7.82
C GLU A 211 9.34 -7.76 -8.35
N ILE A 212 8.51 -7.13 -7.52
CA ILE A 212 7.85 -5.87 -7.88
C ILE A 212 8.89 -4.75 -8.08
N THR A 213 9.83 -4.62 -7.18
CA THR A 213 10.87 -3.55 -7.23
C THR A 213 11.76 -3.71 -8.45
N ASP A 214 12.15 -4.93 -8.80
CA ASP A 214 12.95 -5.23 -9.99
C ASP A 214 12.19 -4.88 -11.27
N THR A 215 10.86 -5.10 -11.28
CA THR A 215 10.00 -4.65 -12.38
C THR A 215 10.04 -3.12 -12.55
N TYR A 216 10.00 -2.35 -11.45
CA TYR A 216 10.15 -0.89 -11.50
C TYR A 216 11.54 -0.48 -12.00
N ARG A 217 12.60 -1.07 -11.48
CA ARG A 217 13.99 -0.77 -11.87
C ARG A 217 14.26 -1.09 -13.33
N ALA A 218 13.80 -2.25 -13.81
CA ALA A 218 13.91 -2.64 -15.21
C ALA A 218 13.19 -1.65 -16.16
N ALA A 219 12.16 -0.96 -15.67
CA ALA A 219 11.45 0.08 -16.39
C ALA A 219 12.07 1.50 -16.20
N GLY A 220 13.22 1.61 -15.56
CA GLY A 220 13.93 2.87 -15.32
C GLY A 220 13.35 3.73 -14.19
N VAL A 221 12.54 3.15 -13.30
CA VAL A 221 12.04 3.82 -12.09
C VAL A 221 12.97 3.50 -10.92
N ASP A 222 13.77 4.49 -10.52
CA ASP A 222 14.69 4.36 -9.38
C ASP A 222 13.92 4.52 -8.06
N LEU A 223 13.72 3.40 -7.35
CA LEU A 223 13.10 3.37 -6.04
C LEU A 223 14.19 3.46 -4.96
N ASN A 224 14.24 4.60 -4.28
CA ASN A 224 15.28 4.89 -3.29
C ASN A 224 14.75 5.06 -1.85
N ARG A 225 13.46 5.28 -1.69
CA ARG A 225 12.82 5.50 -0.38
C ARG A 225 11.45 4.85 -0.33
N ILE A 226 11.19 4.14 0.76
CA ILE A 226 9.92 3.47 1.02
C ILE A 226 9.41 3.90 2.39
N THR A 227 8.23 4.49 2.45
CA THR A 227 7.54 4.75 3.72
C THR A 227 6.69 3.54 4.07
N VAL A 228 6.90 2.96 5.25
CA VAL A 228 6.12 1.83 5.75
C VAL A 228 5.03 2.29 6.70
N THR A 229 3.84 1.72 6.55
CA THR A 229 2.66 2.07 7.37
C THR A 229 1.97 0.81 7.90
N GLU A 230 0.92 0.99 8.68
CA GLU A 230 0.10 -0.06 9.27
C GLU A 230 0.86 -0.97 10.28
N GLY A 231 0.27 -2.12 10.58
CA GLY A 231 0.75 -3.03 11.63
C GLY A 231 2.15 -3.56 11.39
N GLY A 232 2.45 -3.96 10.15
CA GLY A 232 3.74 -4.51 9.74
C GLY A 232 4.91 -3.52 9.88
N SER A 233 4.63 -2.22 9.84
CA SER A 233 5.67 -1.19 10.02
C SER A 233 6.27 -1.16 11.43
N ARG A 234 5.66 -1.83 12.39
CA ARG A 234 6.12 -1.83 13.80
C ARG A 234 7.27 -2.80 14.04
N ASP A 235 7.48 -3.74 13.13
CA ASP A 235 8.54 -4.73 13.22
C ASP A 235 9.85 -4.20 12.65
N SER A 236 10.84 -3.96 13.52
CA SER A 236 12.16 -3.42 13.14
C SER A 236 12.94 -4.38 12.26
N LEU A 237 12.91 -5.69 12.58
CA LEU A 237 13.59 -6.71 11.79
C LEU A 237 13.03 -6.77 10.37
N TRP A 238 11.69 -6.81 10.24
CA TRP A 238 11.07 -6.85 8.92
C TRP A 238 11.35 -5.59 8.09
N ASN A 239 11.37 -4.43 8.74
CA ASN A 239 11.75 -3.18 8.07
C ASN A 239 13.22 -3.19 7.61
N GLN A 240 14.13 -3.76 8.42
CA GLN A 240 15.54 -3.91 8.04
C GLN A 240 15.69 -4.90 6.88
N ILE A 241 15.03 -6.07 6.94
CA ILE A 241 15.01 -7.04 5.84
C ILE A 241 14.55 -6.36 4.53
N LYS A 242 13.47 -5.56 4.57
CA LYS A 242 13.02 -4.81 3.40
C LYS A 242 14.07 -3.82 2.91
N ALA A 243 14.71 -3.07 3.81
CA ALA A 243 15.74 -2.11 3.44
C ALA A 243 16.90 -2.77 2.73
N ASP A 244 17.38 -3.90 3.27
CA ASP A 244 18.50 -4.65 2.73
C ASP A 244 18.18 -5.29 1.38
N MET A 245 17.04 -6.01 1.30
CA MET A 245 16.63 -6.71 0.09
C MET A 245 16.28 -5.74 -1.05
N LEU A 246 15.63 -4.62 -0.73
CA LEU A 246 15.18 -3.66 -1.72
C LEU A 246 16.23 -2.59 -2.03
N ASN A 247 17.35 -2.59 -1.33
CA ASN A 247 18.39 -1.56 -1.45
C ASN A 247 17.78 -0.14 -1.46
N ALA A 248 16.93 0.15 -0.46
CA ALA A 248 16.20 1.40 -0.36
C ALA A 248 16.12 1.85 1.10
N THR A 249 16.05 3.16 1.33
CA THR A 249 15.81 3.70 2.66
C THR A 249 14.37 3.42 3.09
N VAL A 250 14.19 2.62 4.13
CA VAL A 250 12.88 2.36 4.73
C VAL A 250 12.63 3.37 5.86
N VAL A 251 11.52 4.10 5.76
CA VAL A 251 11.14 5.15 6.69
C VAL A 251 9.82 4.81 7.37
N ARG A 252 9.77 4.95 8.67
CA ARG A 252 8.55 4.87 9.46
C ARG A 252 8.32 6.19 10.19
N TYR A 253 7.16 6.78 10.01
CA TYR A 253 6.76 7.94 10.80
C TYR A 253 6.14 7.51 12.14
N ARG A 254 6.46 8.24 13.21
CA ARG A 254 5.96 7.94 14.55
C ARG A 254 4.43 8.01 14.62
N ASN A 255 3.82 8.95 13.91
CA ASN A 255 2.39 9.22 13.90
C ASN A 255 1.84 9.24 12.45
N ALA A 256 2.25 8.29 11.61
CA ALA A 256 1.73 8.20 10.25
C ALA A 256 0.24 7.83 10.32
N GLY A 257 -0.62 8.81 10.22
CA GLY A 257 -2.08 8.65 10.20
C GLY A 257 -2.65 8.35 8.82
N GLY A 258 -1.79 8.11 7.81
CA GLY A 258 -2.22 7.77 6.45
C GLY A 258 -3.32 8.69 5.92
N ALA A 259 -4.42 8.12 5.47
CA ALA A 259 -5.55 8.86 4.91
C ALA A 259 -6.22 9.83 5.91
N VAL A 260 -6.19 9.54 7.21
CA VAL A 260 -6.81 10.40 8.24
C VAL A 260 -6.09 11.75 8.34
N VAL A 261 -4.75 11.73 8.36
CA VAL A 261 -3.95 12.97 8.37
C VAL A 261 -4.23 13.79 7.11
N THR A 262 -4.29 13.14 5.96
CA THR A 262 -4.58 13.80 4.68
C THR A 262 -5.99 14.43 4.66
N ASN A 263 -6.98 13.79 5.28
CA ASN A 263 -8.32 14.38 5.43
C ASN A 263 -8.28 15.70 6.24
N CYS A 264 -7.49 15.73 7.33
CA CYS A 264 -7.31 16.95 8.09
C CYS A 264 -6.63 18.05 7.26
N VAL A 265 -5.64 17.69 6.44
CA VAL A 265 -4.95 18.62 5.52
C VAL A 265 -5.93 19.18 4.48
N PHE A 266 -6.79 18.33 3.89
CA PHE A 266 -7.81 18.80 2.93
C PHE A 266 -8.83 19.71 3.58
N ALA A 267 -9.29 19.40 4.79
CA ALA A 267 -10.21 20.24 5.54
C ALA A 267 -9.57 21.61 5.88
N ALA A 268 -8.30 21.62 6.31
CA ALA A 268 -7.56 22.84 6.57
C ALA A 268 -7.38 23.70 5.29
N LYS A 269 -7.10 23.07 4.14
CA LYS A 269 -7.02 23.77 2.86
C LYS A 269 -8.38 24.35 2.44
N ALA A 270 -9.45 23.56 2.56
CA ALA A 270 -10.80 24.01 2.22
C ALA A 270 -11.29 25.17 3.12
N ALA A 271 -10.87 25.17 4.38
CA ALA A 271 -11.15 26.23 5.34
C ALA A 271 -10.25 27.47 5.20
N GLY A 272 -9.26 27.46 4.30
CA GLY A 272 -8.32 28.57 4.10
C GLY A 272 -7.25 28.71 5.18
N HIS A 273 -7.01 27.66 5.98
CA HIS A 273 -5.96 27.67 7.00
C HIS A 273 -4.56 27.38 6.46
N ILE A 274 -4.47 26.74 5.30
CA ILE A 274 -3.21 26.45 4.63
C ILE A 274 -3.35 26.71 3.11
N ASP A 275 -2.26 27.12 2.48
CA ASP A 275 -2.22 27.37 1.04
C ASP A 275 -1.74 26.18 0.23
N ASP A 276 -0.93 25.30 0.80
CA ASP A 276 -0.41 24.10 0.17
C ASP A 276 -0.77 22.85 0.99
N VAL A 277 -1.11 21.78 0.32
CA VAL A 277 -1.42 20.47 0.93
C VAL A 277 -0.21 19.54 0.97
N ARG A 278 0.92 19.96 0.44
CA ARG A 278 2.19 19.23 0.57
C ARG A 278 2.70 19.36 1.99
N PRO A 279 3.22 18.26 2.59
CA PRO A 279 3.77 18.29 3.93
C PRO A 279 5.06 19.10 4.03
#